data_9b2821a163d243a75a87d41e353ba09d
#
_entry.id   9b2821a163d243a75a87d41e353ba09d
#
_cell.length_a   1.000
_cell.length_b   1.000
_cell.length_c   1.000
_cell.angle_alpha   90.00
_cell.angle_beta   90.00
_cell.angle_gamma   90.00
#
_symmetry.space_group_name_H-M   'P 1'
#
loop_
_entity.id
_entity.type
_entity.pdbx_description
1 polymer ?
#
loop_
_entity_poly.entity_id
_entity_poly.type
_entity_poly.pdbx_seq_one_letter_code
_entity_poly.pdbx_strand_id
1 'polypeptide(L)'
;METAIKVSGLTKYYNDPSAGSGQGLLAVDHVSFEVKAGQVFGFLGPNGAGKTTTIRMLTGLSQPTAGSAQVLGYDLHTDLVRIKKVVGVVPETSNLYAELTARDNLIFMGQLYGVPRRERGQRADELLRQFRLWEKREVPFAKLSRGMKRALTVAAALVHWPRLLFLDEPTTGLDVLSAHSLRALIERLREAGVTIFLTTHYLEEAERLCDRVALIVEGRIVALDTVDGLKAQVQGQAAVEVVMASADGREERQRFGGDDMAAAVRKALAATEGRQVVALNTIRPTLEDAFIELTGLSAEVMRAEKGGR
;
A
#
# COMPACT_ATOMS: atom_id res chain seq x y z
N MET A 1 -19.54 11.47 1.74
CA MET A 1 -18.21 11.38 2.40
C MET A 1 -17.30 12.46 1.80
N GLU A 2 -16.54 13.13 2.64
CA GLU A 2 -15.58 14.16 2.24
C GLU A 2 -14.43 13.54 1.40
N THR A 3 -13.97 14.27 0.37
CA THR A 3 -12.84 13.82 -0.46
C THR A 3 -11.53 14.27 0.21
N ALA A 4 -10.65 13.32 0.52
CA ALA A 4 -9.34 13.60 1.10
C ALA A 4 -8.27 13.92 0.05
N ILE A 5 -8.30 13.23 -1.10
CA ILE A 5 -7.42 13.51 -2.22
C ILE A 5 -8.25 13.56 -3.49
N LYS A 6 -8.05 14.59 -4.32
CA LYS A 6 -8.62 14.69 -5.66
C LYS A 6 -7.51 15.01 -6.64
N VAL A 7 -7.34 14.18 -7.66
CA VAL A 7 -6.29 14.28 -8.68
C VAL A 7 -6.93 14.34 -10.05
N SER A 8 -6.49 15.27 -10.89
CA SER A 8 -7.01 15.47 -12.25
C SER A 8 -5.87 15.65 -13.24
N GLY A 9 -5.68 14.68 -14.13
CA GLY A 9 -4.69 14.71 -15.21
C GLY A 9 -3.25 14.88 -14.76
N LEU A 10 -2.91 14.39 -13.54
CA LEU A 10 -1.58 14.62 -12.95
C LEU A 10 -0.51 13.93 -13.80
N THR A 11 0.50 14.70 -14.22
CA THR A 11 1.55 14.24 -15.14
C THR A 11 2.92 14.63 -14.60
N LYS A 12 3.89 13.72 -14.74
CA LYS A 12 5.28 13.99 -14.39
C LYS A 12 6.24 13.52 -15.46
N TYR A 13 6.97 14.47 -15.98
CA TYR A 13 8.06 14.29 -16.90
C TYR A 13 9.39 14.62 -16.22
N TYR A 14 10.35 13.72 -16.25
CA TYR A 14 11.72 13.97 -15.80
C TYR A 14 12.61 14.18 -17.01
N ASN A 15 13.32 15.31 -17.08
CA ASN A 15 14.38 15.48 -18.07
C ASN A 15 15.56 14.62 -17.64
N ASP A 16 16.04 13.74 -18.52
CA ASP A 16 17.28 12.99 -18.32
C ASP A 16 18.40 13.63 -19.13
N PRO A 17 19.30 14.40 -18.49
CA PRO A 17 20.43 15.03 -19.18
C PRO A 17 21.44 14.01 -19.76
N SER A 18 21.44 12.77 -19.23
CA SER A 18 22.39 11.72 -19.62
C SER A 18 21.94 10.92 -20.85
N ALA A 19 20.66 10.98 -21.19
CA ALA A 19 20.08 10.21 -22.30
C ALA A 19 20.45 10.70 -23.70
N GLY A 20 21.29 11.72 -23.85
CA GLY A 20 21.86 12.21 -25.11
C GLY A 20 20.88 12.54 -26.26
N SER A 21 19.60 12.21 -26.07
CA SER A 21 18.53 12.30 -27.07
C SER A 21 17.47 13.35 -26.80
N GLY A 22 17.60 14.10 -25.69
CA GLY A 22 16.58 15.08 -25.29
C GLY A 22 15.22 14.47 -24.88
N GLN A 23 15.13 13.14 -24.80
CA GLN A 23 13.93 12.42 -24.40
C GLN A 23 13.92 12.28 -22.87
N GLY A 24 12.99 13.00 -22.23
CA GLY A 24 12.73 12.84 -20.80
C GLY A 24 11.92 11.57 -20.50
N LEU A 25 11.98 11.09 -19.26
CA LEU A 25 11.21 9.97 -18.78
C LEU A 25 9.81 10.42 -18.36
N LEU A 26 8.76 9.95 -19.02
CA LEU A 26 7.37 10.12 -18.58
C LEU A 26 7.09 9.12 -17.46
N ALA A 27 7.14 9.60 -16.21
CA ALA A 27 7.02 8.76 -15.03
C ALA A 27 5.57 8.60 -14.55
N VAL A 28 4.71 9.59 -14.81
CA VAL A 28 3.27 9.58 -14.52
C VAL A 28 2.56 10.29 -15.67
N ASP A 29 1.53 9.64 -16.23
CA ASP A 29 0.86 10.06 -17.44
C ASP A 29 -0.65 10.25 -17.20
N HIS A 30 -1.07 11.52 -17.04
CA HIS A 30 -2.47 11.96 -16.94
C HIS A 30 -3.33 11.19 -15.93
N VAL A 31 -2.77 10.81 -14.76
CA VAL A 31 -3.52 10.05 -13.76
C VAL A 31 -4.61 10.91 -13.11
N SER A 32 -5.80 10.33 -12.94
CA SER A 32 -6.96 10.96 -12.30
C SER A 32 -7.61 9.97 -11.35
N PHE A 33 -7.82 10.37 -10.08
CA PHE A 33 -8.47 9.55 -9.08
C PHE A 33 -8.93 10.39 -7.88
N GLU A 34 -9.79 9.79 -7.06
CA GLU A 34 -10.25 10.38 -5.80
C GLU A 34 -10.11 9.39 -4.65
N VAL A 35 -9.68 9.91 -3.48
CA VAL A 35 -9.60 9.16 -2.22
C VAL A 35 -10.57 9.78 -1.22
N LYS A 36 -11.44 8.97 -0.63
CA LYS A 36 -12.41 9.43 0.38
C LYS A 36 -11.76 9.50 1.76
N ALA A 37 -12.23 10.42 2.60
CA ALA A 37 -11.75 10.52 3.97
C ALA A 37 -12.02 9.23 4.76
N GLY A 38 -11.05 8.82 5.58
CA GLY A 38 -11.14 7.64 6.45
C GLY A 38 -10.95 6.29 5.75
N GLN A 39 -10.66 6.26 4.44
CA GLN A 39 -10.40 5.01 3.74
C GLN A 39 -8.90 4.68 3.64
N VAL A 40 -8.58 3.42 3.44
CA VAL A 40 -7.28 2.94 2.99
C VAL A 40 -7.32 2.79 1.47
N PHE A 41 -6.55 3.61 0.78
CA PHE A 41 -6.45 3.60 -0.68
C PHE A 41 -5.10 3.03 -1.11
N GLY A 42 -5.13 1.93 -1.87
CA GLY A 42 -3.96 1.28 -2.44
C GLY A 42 -3.61 1.84 -3.83
N PHE A 43 -2.35 2.16 -4.05
CA PHE A 43 -1.83 2.56 -5.36
C PHE A 43 -0.78 1.52 -5.77
N LEU A 44 -1.21 0.55 -6.58
CA LEU A 44 -0.52 -0.70 -6.83
C LEU A 44 0.04 -0.77 -8.23
N GLY A 45 1.24 -1.32 -8.35
CA GLY A 45 1.87 -1.55 -9.65
C GLY A 45 3.31 -2.02 -9.51
N PRO A 46 3.94 -2.45 -10.60
CA PRO A 46 5.32 -2.91 -10.60
C PRO A 46 6.31 -1.79 -10.25
N ASN A 47 7.56 -2.16 -10.04
CA ASN A 47 8.63 -1.19 -9.82
C ASN A 47 8.80 -0.32 -11.07
N GLY A 48 8.93 1.00 -10.87
CA GLY A 48 8.99 1.97 -11.97
C GLY A 48 7.64 2.43 -12.53
N ALA A 49 6.50 1.89 -12.07
CA ALA A 49 5.17 2.28 -12.56
C ALA A 49 4.72 3.71 -12.21
N GLY A 50 5.49 4.47 -11.42
CA GLY A 50 5.16 5.86 -11.05
C GLY A 50 4.62 6.04 -9.64
N LYS A 51 4.53 4.99 -8.81
CA LYS A 51 3.97 5.02 -7.43
C LYS A 51 4.63 6.08 -6.54
N THR A 52 5.93 5.95 -6.29
CA THR A 52 6.71 6.91 -5.47
C THR A 52 6.69 8.32 -6.07
N THR A 53 6.71 8.44 -7.40
CA THR A 53 6.61 9.74 -8.08
C THR A 53 5.27 10.42 -7.79
N THR A 54 4.17 9.67 -7.77
CA THR A 54 2.84 10.18 -7.43
C THR A 54 2.80 10.66 -5.98
N ILE A 55 3.31 9.87 -5.01
CA ILE A 55 3.44 10.33 -3.61
C ILE A 55 4.28 11.60 -3.53
N ARG A 56 5.43 11.67 -4.20
CA ARG A 56 6.29 12.86 -4.18
C ARG A 56 5.59 14.09 -4.71
N MET A 57 4.76 13.96 -5.74
CA MET A 57 3.94 15.08 -6.22
C MET A 57 2.91 15.50 -5.18
N LEU A 58 2.10 14.57 -4.66
CA LEU A 58 1.03 14.86 -3.70
C LEU A 58 1.53 15.43 -2.35
N THR A 59 2.79 15.16 -2.01
CA THR A 59 3.44 15.68 -0.79
C THR A 59 4.31 16.91 -1.06
N GLY A 60 4.38 17.37 -2.32
CA GLY A 60 5.15 18.54 -2.74
C GLY A 60 6.66 18.37 -2.66
N LEU A 61 7.15 17.13 -2.75
CA LEU A 61 8.57 16.80 -2.93
C LEU A 61 8.99 16.87 -4.41
N SER A 62 8.03 16.83 -5.33
CA SER A 62 8.22 17.00 -6.76
C SER A 62 7.07 17.80 -7.33
N GLN A 63 7.35 18.79 -8.19
CA GLN A 63 6.29 19.53 -8.86
C GLN A 63 5.73 18.70 -10.03
N PRO A 64 4.40 18.64 -10.22
CA PRO A 64 3.80 18.11 -11.44
C PRO A 64 4.24 18.90 -12.66
N THR A 65 4.37 18.23 -13.80
CA THR A 65 4.59 18.89 -15.11
C THR A 65 3.27 19.43 -15.68
N ALA A 66 2.16 18.70 -15.42
CA ALA A 66 0.80 19.12 -15.80
C ALA A 66 -0.22 18.49 -14.85
N GLY A 67 -1.47 18.94 -14.97
CA GLY A 67 -2.58 18.52 -14.13
C GLY A 67 -2.65 19.25 -12.79
N SER A 68 -3.59 18.84 -11.94
CA SER A 68 -3.82 19.45 -10.63
C SER A 68 -4.17 18.41 -9.58
N ALA A 69 -3.95 18.75 -8.31
CA ALA A 69 -4.41 17.92 -7.20
C ALA A 69 -4.82 18.78 -6.01
N GLN A 70 -5.78 18.29 -5.26
CA GLN A 70 -6.18 18.79 -3.96
C GLN A 70 -5.98 17.73 -2.89
N VAL A 71 -5.42 18.13 -1.76
CA VAL A 71 -5.17 17.26 -0.61
C VAL A 71 -5.86 17.88 0.60
N LEU A 72 -6.85 17.19 1.18
CA LEU A 72 -7.67 17.68 2.29
C LEU A 72 -8.29 19.06 2.03
N GLY A 73 -8.71 19.30 0.77
CA GLY A 73 -9.28 20.59 0.32
C GLY A 73 -8.25 21.67 -0.01
N TYR A 74 -6.97 21.44 0.23
CA TYR A 74 -5.89 22.37 -0.11
C TYR A 74 -5.34 22.10 -1.51
N ASP A 75 -5.12 23.15 -2.28
CA ASP A 75 -4.53 23.05 -3.62
C ASP A 75 -3.01 22.77 -3.54
N LEU A 76 -2.53 21.83 -4.36
CA LEU A 76 -1.14 21.39 -4.34
C LEU A 76 -0.14 22.49 -4.74
N HIS A 77 -0.53 23.43 -5.60
CA HIS A 77 0.35 24.50 -6.07
C HIS A 77 0.39 25.69 -5.10
N THR A 78 -0.74 26.06 -4.52
CA THR A 78 -0.87 27.29 -3.73
C THR A 78 -0.77 27.06 -2.22
N ASP A 79 -1.18 25.89 -1.72
CA ASP A 79 -1.33 25.63 -0.28
C ASP A 79 -0.35 24.57 0.27
N LEU A 80 0.77 24.33 -0.40
CA LEU A 80 1.70 23.26 -0.05
C LEU A 80 2.14 23.27 1.43
N VAL A 81 2.34 24.45 2.02
CA VAL A 81 2.71 24.57 3.45
C VAL A 81 1.58 24.10 4.35
N ARG A 82 0.31 24.33 3.97
CA ARG A 82 -0.86 23.85 4.72
C ARG A 82 -0.99 22.32 4.59
N ILE A 83 -0.80 21.80 3.38
CA ILE A 83 -0.80 20.35 3.14
C ILE A 83 0.23 19.65 4.07
N LYS A 84 1.48 20.13 4.08
CA LYS A 84 2.56 19.54 4.90
C LYS A 84 2.27 19.53 6.41
N LYS A 85 1.41 20.42 6.91
CA LYS A 85 1.02 20.43 8.33
C LYS A 85 -0.03 19.39 8.71
N VAL A 86 -0.77 18.88 7.73
CA VAL A 86 -1.91 17.97 7.97
C VAL A 86 -1.71 16.57 7.40
N VAL A 87 -0.57 16.33 6.73
CA VAL A 87 -0.20 15.02 6.18
C VAL A 87 1.03 14.45 6.87
N GLY A 88 1.04 13.14 7.09
CA GLY A 88 2.23 12.40 7.48
C GLY A 88 2.78 11.62 6.26
N VAL A 89 4.09 11.49 6.19
CA VAL A 89 4.76 10.75 5.09
C VAL A 89 5.74 9.76 5.66
N VAL A 90 5.56 8.50 5.28
CA VAL A 90 6.48 7.40 5.61
C VAL A 90 7.12 6.94 4.30
N PRO A 91 8.35 7.36 4.00
CA PRO A 91 9.04 6.98 2.77
C PRO A 91 9.48 5.52 2.82
N GLU A 92 9.79 4.94 1.66
CA GLU A 92 10.36 3.59 1.54
C GLU A 92 11.64 3.46 2.40
N THR A 93 12.57 4.40 2.24
CA THR A 93 13.77 4.50 3.09
C THR A 93 13.54 5.50 4.21
N SER A 94 13.80 5.10 5.45
CA SER A 94 13.61 6.00 6.60
C SER A 94 14.47 7.26 6.50
N ASN A 95 13.86 8.38 6.88
CA ASN A 95 14.49 9.71 6.95
C ASN A 95 14.84 10.14 8.38
N LEU A 96 14.86 9.21 9.34
CA LEU A 96 15.22 9.49 10.73
C LEU A 96 16.72 9.51 10.92
N TYR A 97 17.16 10.26 11.93
CA TYR A 97 18.58 10.48 12.23
C TYR A 97 19.18 9.28 12.96
N ALA A 98 20.23 8.72 12.39
CA ALA A 98 20.88 7.49 12.85
C ALA A 98 21.45 7.60 14.28
N GLU A 99 21.98 8.77 14.61
CA GLU A 99 22.66 9.07 15.87
C GLU A 99 21.70 9.42 17.02
N LEU A 100 20.51 9.95 16.67
CA LEU A 100 19.52 10.29 17.67
C LEU A 100 18.85 9.05 18.24
N THR A 101 18.49 9.12 19.52
CA THR A 101 17.69 8.07 20.15
C THR A 101 16.31 7.96 19.50
N ALA A 102 15.59 6.86 19.76
CA ALA A 102 14.20 6.72 19.29
C ALA A 102 13.34 7.89 19.78
N ARG A 103 13.52 8.30 21.05
CA ARG A 103 12.77 9.41 21.65
C ARG A 103 13.16 10.75 21.04
N ASP A 104 14.44 11.03 20.87
CA ASP A 104 14.92 12.30 20.32
C ASP A 104 14.49 12.50 18.87
N ASN A 105 14.48 11.42 18.07
CA ASN A 105 13.92 11.47 16.72
C ASN A 105 12.47 11.95 16.71
N LEU A 106 11.61 11.42 17.60
CA LEU A 106 10.20 11.84 17.68
C LEU A 106 10.07 13.30 18.15
N ILE A 107 10.86 13.71 19.14
CA ILE A 107 10.88 15.10 19.62
C ILE A 107 11.31 16.05 18.50
N PHE A 108 12.36 15.67 17.76
CA PHE A 108 12.88 16.46 16.63
C PHE A 108 11.84 16.57 15.50
N MET A 109 11.21 15.44 15.13
CA MET A 109 10.13 15.47 14.13
C MET A 109 8.95 16.32 14.60
N GLY A 110 8.57 16.23 15.89
CA GLY A 110 7.56 17.12 16.47
C GLY A 110 7.93 18.60 16.36
N GLN A 111 9.22 18.94 16.45
CA GLN A 111 9.70 20.29 16.24
C GLN A 111 9.55 20.73 14.79
N LEU A 112 9.92 19.90 13.83
CA LEU A 112 9.80 20.20 12.40
C LEU A 112 8.35 20.40 11.96
N TYR A 113 7.43 19.61 12.53
CA TYR A 113 5.99 19.73 12.24
C TYR A 113 5.26 20.78 13.10
N GLY A 114 5.99 21.54 13.94
CA GLY A 114 5.42 22.66 14.69
C GLY A 114 4.63 22.25 15.93
N VAL A 115 4.78 21.02 16.45
CA VAL A 115 4.21 20.63 17.75
C VAL A 115 4.76 21.54 18.85
N PRO A 116 3.93 22.09 19.76
CA PRO A 116 4.39 22.97 20.81
C PRO A 116 5.48 22.32 21.69
N ARG A 117 6.51 23.08 22.08
CA ARG A 117 7.67 22.57 22.84
C ARG A 117 7.26 21.78 24.09
N ARG A 118 6.23 22.26 24.81
CA ARG A 118 5.70 21.64 26.03
C ARG A 118 5.04 20.26 25.78
N GLU A 119 4.58 19.99 24.56
CA GLU A 119 3.80 18.80 24.20
C GLU A 119 4.67 17.71 23.54
N ARG A 120 5.81 18.08 22.93
CA ARG A 120 6.66 17.17 22.15
C ARG A 120 7.12 15.95 22.92
N GLY A 121 7.59 16.15 24.17
CA GLY A 121 8.08 15.06 25.02
C GLY A 121 6.96 14.08 25.38
N GLN A 122 5.82 14.56 25.82
CA GLN A 122 4.66 13.73 26.14
C GLN A 122 4.21 12.96 24.89
N ARG A 123 4.09 13.64 23.75
CA ARG A 123 3.67 13.02 22.48
C ARG A 123 4.65 11.94 22.00
N ALA A 124 5.95 12.18 22.14
CA ALA A 124 6.97 11.16 21.84
C ALA A 124 6.80 9.93 22.73
N ASP A 125 6.60 10.12 24.03
CA ASP A 125 6.42 9.05 25.00
C ASP A 125 5.14 8.24 24.76
N GLU A 126 4.04 8.89 24.38
CA GLU A 126 2.78 8.24 23.97
C GLU A 126 2.99 7.34 22.76
N LEU A 127 3.61 7.87 21.70
CA LEU A 127 3.89 7.13 20.48
C LEU A 127 4.84 5.95 20.73
N LEU A 128 5.89 6.13 21.52
CA LEU A 128 6.81 5.03 21.86
C LEU A 128 6.09 3.88 22.57
N ARG A 129 5.12 4.18 23.47
CA ARG A 129 4.29 3.15 24.09
C ARG A 129 3.34 2.50 23.10
N GLN A 130 2.63 3.29 22.30
CA GLN A 130 1.69 2.81 21.28
C GLN A 130 2.37 1.86 20.29
N PHE A 131 3.61 2.15 19.91
CA PHE A 131 4.40 1.38 18.94
C PHE A 131 5.28 0.29 19.60
N ARG A 132 5.13 0.06 20.92
CA ARG A 132 5.92 -0.92 21.70
C ARG A 132 7.43 -0.69 21.64
N LEU A 133 7.84 0.58 21.54
CA LEU A 133 9.24 1.01 21.49
C LEU A 133 9.71 1.65 22.80
N TRP A 134 8.89 1.67 23.85
CA TRP A 134 9.20 2.34 25.11
C TRP A 134 10.52 1.88 25.74
N GLU A 135 10.76 0.57 25.77
CA GLU A 135 12.00 0.02 26.34
C GLU A 135 13.24 0.33 25.48
N LYS A 136 13.04 0.81 24.27
CA LYS A 136 14.10 1.20 23.32
C LYS A 136 14.21 2.72 23.14
N ARG A 137 13.50 3.51 23.96
CA ARG A 137 13.41 4.97 23.79
C ARG A 137 14.77 5.69 23.78
N GLU A 138 15.74 5.20 24.57
CA GLU A 138 17.10 5.76 24.70
C GLU A 138 18.12 5.09 23.73
N VAL A 139 17.67 4.14 22.92
CA VAL A 139 18.54 3.44 21.96
C VAL A 139 18.66 4.28 20.69
N PRO A 140 19.87 4.54 20.17
CA PRO A 140 20.06 5.21 18.89
C PRO A 140 19.35 4.50 17.75
N PHE A 141 18.77 5.26 16.82
CA PHE A 141 18.03 4.71 15.69
C PHE A 141 18.84 3.69 14.89
N ALA A 142 20.13 3.97 14.66
CA ALA A 142 21.02 3.05 13.95
C ALA A 142 21.03 1.63 14.53
N LYS A 143 20.90 1.48 15.87
CA LYS A 143 20.97 0.21 16.60
C LYS A 143 19.63 -0.53 16.71
N LEU A 144 18.54 0.05 16.23
CA LEU A 144 17.22 -0.61 16.20
C LEU A 144 17.17 -1.68 15.11
N SER A 145 16.38 -2.73 15.32
CA SER A 145 16.06 -3.72 14.27
C SER A 145 15.33 -3.06 13.11
N ARG A 146 15.29 -3.68 11.93
CA ARG A 146 14.59 -3.17 10.76
C ARG A 146 13.10 -2.89 11.05
N GLY A 147 12.41 -3.84 11.69
CA GLY A 147 11.01 -3.67 12.09
C GLY A 147 10.81 -2.50 13.09
N MET A 148 11.70 -2.36 14.09
CA MET A 148 11.66 -1.23 15.02
C MET A 148 11.93 0.10 14.33
N LYS A 149 12.87 0.15 13.39
CA LYS A 149 13.13 1.33 12.56
C LYS A 149 11.89 1.74 11.78
N ARG A 150 11.20 0.78 11.15
CA ARG A 150 9.97 1.04 10.41
C ARG A 150 8.86 1.54 11.33
N ALA A 151 8.65 0.89 12.47
CA ALA A 151 7.67 1.31 13.47
C ALA A 151 7.93 2.75 13.96
N LEU A 152 9.21 3.10 14.24
CA LEU A 152 9.57 4.45 14.65
C LEU A 152 9.35 5.48 13.52
N THR A 153 9.63 5.11 12.26
CA THR A 153 9.38 5.99 11.10
C THR A 153 7.88 6.30 10.95
N VAL A 154 7.01 5.30 11.15
CA VAL A 154 5.56 5.52 11.15
C VAL A 154 5.13 6.38 12.35
N ALA A 155 5.67 6.11 13.55
CA ALA A 155 5.41 6.94 14.73
C ALA A 155 5.80 8.41 14.52
N ALA A 156 6.95 8.65 13.87
CA ALA A 156 7.42 9.98 13.53
C ALA A 156 6.48 10.72 12.57
N ALA A 157 5.92 10.02 11.59
CA ALA A 157 4.94 10.60 10.68
C ALA A 157 3.59 10.93 11.35
N LEU A 158 3.32 10.38 12.52
CA LEU A 158 2.08 10.59 13.31
C LEU A 158 2.23 11.63 14.43
N VAL A 159 3.43 12.19 14.63
CA VAL A 159 3.74 13.04 15.78
C VAL A 159 2.87 14.29 15.87
N HIS A 160 2.42 14.81 14.74
CA HIS A 160 1.63 16.05 14.60
C HIS A 160 0.14 15.79 14.30
N TRP A 161 -0.36 14.57 14.56
CA TRP A 161 -1.76 14.16 14.34
C TRP A 161 -2.26 14.40 12.91
N PRO A 162 -1.61 13.83 11.89
CA PRO A 162 -2.04 14.02 10.51
C PRO A 162 -3.43 13.43 10.27
N ARG A 163 -4.21 14.06 9.38
CA ARG A 163 -5.50 13.56 8.90
C ARG A 163 -5.35 12.57 7.74
N LEU A 164 -4.21 12.60 7.07
CA LEU A 164 -3.86 11.75 5.94
C LEU A 164 -2.42 11.26 6.09
N LEU A 165 -2.22 9.96 5.91
CA LEU A 165 -0.91 9.31 5.99
C LEU A 165 -0.56 8.70 4.64
N PHE A 166 0.58 9.10 4.08
CA PHE A 166 1.19 8.48 2.91
C PHE A 166 2.19 7.43 3.36
N LEU A 167 2.06 6.19 2.86
CA LEU A 167 2.95 5.07 3.14
C LEU A 167 3.55 4.57 1.82
N ASP A 168 4.84 4.81 1.61
CA ASP A 168 5.53 4.32 0.42
C ASP A 168 6.18 2.97 0.72
N GLU A 169 5.66 1.90 0.10
CA GLU A 169 6.12 0.52 0.26
C GLU A 169 6.32 0.11 1.74
N PRO A 170 5.29 0.19 2.60
CA PRO A 170 5.46 0.17 4.06
C PRO A 170 6.03 -1.13 4.62
N THR A 171 5.81 -2.27 3.98
CA THR A 171 6.21 -3.60 4.46
C THR A 171 7.47 -4.15 3.79
N THR A 172 7.97 -3.47 2.76
CA THR A 172 9.14 -3.93 2.00
C THR A 172 10.35 -4.16 2.90
N GLY A 173 10.91 -5.36 2.80
CA GLY A 173 12.08 -5.78 3.56
C GLY A 173 11.83 -6.05 5.05
N LEU A 174 10.59 -6.12 5.50
CA LEU A 174 10.24 -6.56 6.86
C LEU A 174 10.10 -8.07 6.92
N ASP A 175 10.41 -8.64 8.09
CA ASP A 175 10.06 -10.02 8.42
C ASP A 175 8.53 -10.17 8.61
N VAL A 176 8.04 -11.42 8.60
CA VAL A 176 6.60 -11.73 8.67
C VAL A 176 5.92 -11.12 9.91
N LEU A 177 6.58 -11.17 11.08
CA LEU A 177 6.02 -10.65 12.33
C LEU A 177 5.95 -9.12 12.33
N SER A 178 7.00 -8.47 11.83
CA SER A 178 7.05 -7.00 11.69
C SER A 178 6.00 -6.51 10.69
N ALA A 179 5.84 -7.18 9.55
CA ALA A 179 4.83 -6.87 8.55
C ALA A 179 3.41 -7.06 9.11
N HIS A 180 3.16 -8.13 9.86
CA HIS A 180 1.88 -8.36 10.53
C HIS A 180 1.57 -7.24 11.55
N SER A 181 2.55 -6.86 12.37
CA SER A 181 2.39 -5.78 13.35
C SER A 181 2.08 -4.44 12.69
N LEU A 182 2.71 -4.16 11.55
CA LEU A 182 2.46 -2.94 10.77
C LEU A 182 1.06 -2.93 10.16
N ARG A 183 0.59 -4.06 9.61
CA ARG A 183 -0.79 -4.19 9.10
C ARG A 183 -1.82 -3.92 10.19
N ALA A 184 -1.69 -4.55 11.36
CA ALA A 184 -2.57 -4.28 12.50
C ALA A 184 -2.53 -2.82 12.97
N LEU A 185 -1.41 -2.12 12.78
CA LEU A 185 -1.32 -0.69 13.05
C LEU A 185 -2.10 0.14 12.03
N ILE A 186 -1.99 -0.18 10.73
CA ILE A 186 -2.73 0.48 9.64
C ILE A 186 -4.24 0.36 9.88
N GLU A 187 -4.72 -0.84 10.24
CA GLU A 187 -6.12 -1.07 10.59
C GLU A 187 -6.59 -0.18 11.75
N ARG A 188 -5.82 -0.11 12.83
CA ARG A 188 -6.15 0.78 13.98
C ARG A 188 -6.16 2.26 13.61
N LEU A 189 -5.25 2.71 12.75
CA LEU A 189 -5.24 4.10 12.27
C LEU A 189 -6.47 4.41 11.42
N ARG A 190 -6.88 3.46 10.56
CA ARG A 190 -8.13 3.54 9.80
C ARG A 190 -9.35 3.63 10.73
N GLU A 191 -9.45 2.76 11.73
CA GLU A 191 -10.53 2.79 12.74
C GLU A 191 -10.57 4.11 13.51
N ALA A 192 -9.42 4.73 13.74
CA ALA A 192 -9.31 6.06 14.33
C ALA A 192 -9.66 7.21 13.34
N GLY A 193 -10.08 6.91 12.11
CA GLY A 193 -10.51 7.87 11.11
C GLY A 193 -9.39 8.50 10.29
N VAL A 194 -8.15 8.02 10.39
CA VAL A 194 -7.03 8.50 9.57
C VAL A 194 -7.19 7.97 8.14
N THR A 195 -7.13 8.86 7.15
CA THR A 195 -7.08 8.47 5.75
C THR A 195 -5.67 7.93 5.43
N ILE A 196 -5.59 6.82 4.70
CA ILE A 196 -4.30 6.21 4.36
C ILE A 196 -4.20 6.05 2.85
N PHE A 197 -3.13 6.58 2.28
CA PHE A 197 -2.71 6.34 0.91
C PHE A 197 -1.44 5.49 0.95
N LEU A 198 -1.50 4.25 0.50
CA LEU A 198 -0.35 3.37 0.49
C LEU A 198 0.03 2.95 -0.92
N THR A 199 1.34 2.84 -1.17
CA THR A 199 1.86 2.16 -2.36
C THR A 199 2.39 0.80 -1.97
N THR A 200 2.17 -0.18 -2.82
CA THR A 200 2.77 -1.50 -2.68
C THR A 200 2.82 -2.22 -4.03
N HIS A 201 3.71 -3.18 -4.15
CA HIS A 201 3.73 -4.17 -5.22
C HIS A 201 3.27 -5.55 -4.72
N TYR A 202 2.90 -5.68 -3.43
CA TYR A 202 2.36 -6.90 -2.85
C TYR A 202 0.82 -6.90 -2.92
N LEU A 203 0.27 -7.64 -3.88
CA LEU A 203 -1.19 -7.71 -4.12
C LEU A 203 -1.95 -8.29 -2.93
N GLU A 204 -1.41 -9.31 -2.25
CA GLU A 204 -2.01 -9.85 -1.02
C GLU A 204 -2.14 -8.81 0.11
N GLU A 205 -1.17 -7.91 0.22
CA GLU A 205 -1.22 -6.85 1.23
C GLU A 205 -2.35 -5.87 0.94
N ALA A 206 -2.45 -5.45 -0.31
CA ALA A 206 -3.50 -4.55 -0.74
C ALA A 206 -4.88 -5.19 -0.61
N GLU A 207 -5.02 -6.47 -0.94
CA GLU A 207 -6.27 -7.20 -0.79
C GLU A 207 -6.78 -7.22 0.66
N ARG A 208 -5.86 -7.25 1.63
CA ARG A 208 -6.21 -7.28 3.06
C ARG A 208 -6.47 -5.90 3.66
N LEU A 209 -5.76 -4.87 3.20
CA LEU A 209 -5.75 -3.56 3.84
C LEU A 209 -6.59 -2.52 3.15
N CYS A 210 -6.74 -2.60 1.82
CA CYS A 210 -7.30 -1.50 1.04
C CYS A 210 -8.81 -1.63 0.86
N ASP A 211 -9.51 -0.52 0.98
CA ASP A 211 -10.93 -0.41 0.62
C ASP A 211 -11.10 -0.27 -0.89
N ARG A 212 -10.20 0.51 -1.51
CA ARG A 212 -10.14 0.76 -2.96
C ARG A 212 -8.70 0.72 -3.43
N VAL A 213 -8.53 0.33 -4.68
CA VAL A 213 -7.22 0.18 -5.30
C VAL A 213 -7.22 0.82 -6.68
N ALA A 214 -6.16 1.55 -6.99
CA ALA A 214 -5.79 1.93 -8.35
C ALA A 214 -4.60 1.05 -8.79
N LEU A 215 -4.76 0.35 -9.90
CA LEU A 215 -3.69 -0.39 -10.56
C LEU A 215 -2.99 0.56 -11.54
N ILE A 216 -1.69 0.78 -11.34
CA ILE A 216 -0.86 1.65 -12.19
C ILE A 216 0.20 0.84 -12.92
N VAL A 217 0.30 1.04 -14.22
CA VAL A 217 1.31 0.43 -15.11
C VAL A 217 1.82 1.53 -16.03
N GLU A 218 3.15 1.64 -16.17
CA GLU A 218 3.80 2.61 -17.06
C GLU A 218 3.29 4.06 -16.90
N GLY A 219 3.06 4.46 -15.65
CA GLY A 219 2.59 5.81 -15.32
C GLY A 219 1.09 6.04 -15.50
N ARG A 220 0.30 5.05 -15.94
CA ARG A 220 -1.16 5.17 -16.19
C ARG A 220 -1.96 4.30 -15.26
N ILE A 221 -3.11 4.80 -14.79
CA ILE A 221 -4.08 3.98 -14.07
C ILE A 221 -4.83 3.12 -15.09
N VAL A 222 -4.68 1.79 -14.96
CA VAL A 222 -5.35 0.81 -15.85
C VAL A 222 -6.68 0.33 -15.28
N ALA A 223 -6.84 0.34 -13.95
CA ALA A 223 -8.09 0.04 -13.27
C ALA A 223 -8.16 0.74 -11.92
N LEU A 224 -9.37 1.08 -11.48
CA LEU A 224 -9.64 1.71 -10.19
C LEU A 224 -11.01 1.31 -9.70
N ASP A 225 -11.05 0.55 -8.59
CA ASP A 225 -12.31 0.14 -7.95
C ASP A 225 -12.05 -0.30 -6.49
N THR A 226 -13.08 -0.78 -5.80
CA THR A 226 -12.93 -1.56 -4.57
C THR A 226 -12.20 -2.87 -4.88
N VAL A 227 -11.56 -3.45 -3.86
CA VAL A 227 -10.89 -4.75 -4.02
C VAL A 227 -11.87 -5.80 -4.58
N ASP A 228 -13.08 -5.87 -4.02
CA ASP A 228 -14.11 -6.80 -4.49
C ASP A 228 -14.61 -6.45 -5.90
N GLY A 229 -14.70 -5.16 -6.24
CA GLY A 229 -15.08 -4.69 -7.58
C GLY A 229 -14.06 -5.12 -8.65
N LEU A 230 -12.75 -5.01 -8.36
CA LEU A 230 -11.68 -5.48 -9.27
C LEU A 230 -11.73 -7.01 -9.41
N LYS A 231 -11.92 -7.74 -8.32
CA LYS A 231 -12.05 -9.21 -8.35
C LYS A 231 -13.27 -9.68 -9.11
N ALA A 232 -14.37 -8.92 -9.06
CA ALA A 232 -15.58 -9.24 -9.82
C ALA A 232 -15.46 -9.01 -11.33
N GLN A 233 -14.49 -8.20 -11.79
CA GLN A 233 -14.21 -7.98 -13.21
C GLN A 233 -13.47 -9.15 -13.86
N VAL A 234 -12.83 -10.00 -13.03
CA VAL A 234 -12.14 -11.19 -13.53
C VAL A 234 -13.16 -12.24 -13.94
N GLN A 235 -13.15 -12.64 -15.20
CA GLN A 235 -13.99 -13.71 -15.74
C GLN A 235 -13.53 -15.11 -15.27
N GLY A 236 -13.16 -15.22 -14.00
CA GLY A 236 -12.85 -16.48 -13.34
C GLY A 236 -14.11 -17.03 -12.72
N GLN A 237 -14.70 -18.06 -13.31
CA GLN A 237 -15.81 -18.79 -12.73
C GLN A 237 -15.45 -19.19 -11.30
N ALA A 238 -16.40 -19.00 -10.38
CA ALA A 238 -16.29 -19.60 -9.06
C ALA A 238 -15.92 -21.07 -9.23
N ALA A 239 -14.79 -21.48 -8.67
CA ALA A 239 -14.29 -22.83 -8.79
C ALA A 239 -14.16 -23.49 -7.42
N VAL A 240 -14.32 -24.80 -7.42
CA VAL A 240 -14.11 -25.64 -6.24
C VAL A 240 -12.99 -26.60 -6.55
N GLU A 241 -11.98 -26.63 -5.71
CA GLU A 241 -10.95 -27.66 -5.73
C GLU A 241 -11.35 -28.75 -4.73
N VAL A 242 -11.43 -29.98 -5.22
CA VAL A 242 -11.65 -31.14 -4.37
C VAL A 242 -10.36 -31.92 -4.26
N VAL A 243 -9.95 -32.20 -3.06
CA VAL A 243 -8.83 -33.10 -2.76
C VAL A 243 -9.44 -34.46 -2.35
N MET A 244 -9.11 -35.50 -3.09
CA MET A 244 -9.63 -36.83 -2.91
C MET A 244 -8.48 -37.77 -2.53
N ALA A 245 -8.75 -38.74 -1.67
CA ALA A 245 -7.82 -39.82 -1.42
C ALA A 245 -7.96 -40.89 -2.53
N SER A 246 -6.83 -41.20 -3.17
CA SER A 246 -6.73 -42.33 -4.10
C SER A 246 -6.56 -43.64 -3.33
N ALA A 247 -6.89 -44.76 -3.95
CA ALA A 247 -6.79 -46.08 -3.34
C ALA A 247 -5.38 -46.49 -2.90
N ASP A 248 -4.35 -45.81 -3.46
CA ASP A 248 -2.93 -45.98 -3.11
C ASP A 248 -2.44 -45.02 -2.02
N GLY A 249 -3.35 -44.23 -1.42
CA GLY A 249 -3.05 -43.25 -0.35
C GLY A 249 -2.48 -41.94 -0.84
N ARG A 250 -2.48 -41.66 -2.15
CA ARG A 250 -2.09 -40.36 -2.72
C ARG A 250 -3.27 -39.41 -2.77
N GLU A 251 -2.99 -38.11 -2.66
CA GLU A 251 -3.98 -37.07 -2.86
C GLU A 251 -4.09 -36.70 -4.35
N GLU A 252 -5.30 -36.79 -4.89
CA GLU A 252 -5.67 -36.30 -6.21
C GLU A 252 -6.44 -35.00 -6.05
N ARG A 253 -6.05 -33.93 -6.81
CA ARG A 253 -6.71 -32.64 -6.80
C ARG A 253 -7.41 -32.41 -8.12
N GLN A 254 -8.70 -32.06 -8.05
CA GLN A 254 -9.51 -31.79 -9.22
C GLN A 254 -10.27 -30.48 -9.05
N ARG A 255 -10.29 -29.64 -10.10
CA ARG A 255 -10.99 -28.35 -10.11
C ARG A 255 -12.30 -28.47 -10.89
N PHE A 256 -13.36 -27.90 -10.32
CA PHE A 256 -14.68 -27.83 -10.90
C PHE A 256 -15.14 -26.37 -10.98
N GLY A 257 -15.35 -25.84 -12.20
CA GLY A 257 -15.88 -24.51 -12.43
C GLY A 257 -17.40 -24.54 -12.61
N GLY A 258 -18.07 -23.42 -12.32
CA GLY A 258 -19.51 -23.21 -12.54
C GLY A 258 -19.82 -21.73 -12.78
N ASP A 259 -21.02 -21.45 -13.27
CA ASP A 259 -21.50 -20.06 -13.50
C ASP A 259 -21.60 -19.31 -12.15
N ASP A 260 -21.85 -20.04 -11.08
CA ASP A 260 -21.78 -19.57 -9.71
C ASP A 260 -21.15 -20.64 -8.78
N MET A 261 -20.86 -20.26 -7.53
CA MET A 261 -20.28 -21.16 -6.54
C MET A 261 -21.16 -22.39 -6.25
N ALA A 262 -22.50 -22.24 -6.27
CA ALA A 262 -23.42 -23.33 -6.02
C ALA A 262 -23.39 -24.34 -7.18
N ALA A 263 -23.26 -23.89 -8.42
CA ALA A 263 -23.08 -24.76 -9.58
C ALA A 263 -21.74 -25.48 -9.56
N ALA A 264 -20.64 -24.80 -9.18
CA ALA A 264 -19.33 -25.40 -9.03
C ALA A 264 -19.33 -26.49 -7.93
N VAL A 265 -19.95 -26.22 -6.77
CA VAL A 265 -20.09 -27.18 -5.68
C VAL A 265 -20.92 -28.41 -6.11
N ARG A 266 -22.07 -28.22 -6.79
CA ARG A 266 -22.90 -29.32 -7.29
C ARG A 266 -22.11 -30.22 -8.25
N LYS A 267 -21.36 -29.62 -9.20
CA LYS A 267 -20.50 -30.39 -10.13
C LYS A 267 -19.41 -31.16 -9.38
N ALA A 268 -18.77 -30.52 -8.41
CA ALA A 268 -17.74 -31.15 -7.58
C ALA A 268 -18.29 -32.35 -6.80
N LEU A 269 -19.43 -32.21 -6.12
CA LEU A 269 -20.06 -33.27 -5.36
C LEU A 269 -20.49 -34.43 -6.25
N ALA A 270 -21.08 -34.15 -7.42
CA ALA A 270 -21.49 -35.22 -8.37
C ALA A 270 -20.26 -36.00 -8.91
N ALA A 271 -19.15 -35.32 -9.18
CA ALA A 271 -17.92 -35.96 -9.70
C ALA A 271 -17.15 -36.76 -8.63
N THR A 272 -17.44 -36.51 -7.36
CA THR A 272 -16.78 -37.19 -6.23
C THR A 272 -17.61 -38.25 -5.56
N GLU A 273 -18.78 -38.57 -6.14
CA GLU A 273 -19.67 -39.59 -5.61
C GLU A 273 -18.98 -40.96 -5.53
N GLY A 274 -19.01 -41.58 -4.34
CA GLY A 274 -18.32 -42.83 -4.08
C GLY A 274 -16.81 -42.74 -3.83
N ARG A 275 -16.21 -41.53 -3.84
CA ARG A 275 -14.80 -41.29 -3.51
C ARG A 275 -14.64 -40.68 -2.12
N GLN A 276 -13.52 -40.96 -1.46
CA GLN A 276 -13.23 -40.32 -0.18
C GLN A 276 -12.73 -38.89 -0.43
N VAL A 277 -13.55 -37.88 -0.10
CA VAL A 277 -13.17 -36.50 -0.14
C VAL A 277 -12.41 -36.11 1.13
N VAL A 278 -11.18 -35.61 0.98
CA VAL A 278 -10.30 -35.17 2.07
C VAL A 278 -10.52 -33.69 2.37
N ALA A 279 -10.65 -32.87 1.32
CA ALA A 279 -10.90 -31.44 1.46
C ALA A 279 -11.70 -30.88 0.26
N LEU A 280 -12.48 -29.84 0.51
CA LEU A 280 -13.19 -29.07 -0.49
C LEU A 280 -12.88 -27.60 -0.28
N ASN A 281 -12.13 -27.02 -1.20
CA ASN A 281 -11.68 -25.64 -1.13
C ASN A 281 -12.39 -24.79 -2.18
N THR A 282 -13.01 -23.70 -1.76
CA THR A 282 -13.58 -22.72 -2.69
C THR A 282 -12.46 -21.83 -3.23
N ILE A 283 -12.31 -21.76 -4.55
CA ILE A 283 -11.39 -20.87 -5.23
C ILE A 283 -12.19 -19.64 -5.65
N ARG A 284 -11.82 -18.48 -5.09
CA ARG A 284 -12.36 -17.18 -5.51
C ARG A 284 -11.26 -16.41 -6.21
N PRO A 285 -11.59 -15.58 -7.21
CA PRO A 285 -10.62 -14.70 -7.82
C PRO A 285 -9.88 -13.86 -6.75
N THR A 286 -8.59 -13.75 -6.89
CA THR A 286 -7.73 -12.92 -6.05
C THR A 286 -7.48 -11.57 -6.73
N LEU A 287 -6.92 -10.62 -5.99
CA LEU A 287 -6.47 -9.35 -6.60
C LEU A 287 -5.29 -9.60 -7.58
N GLU A 288 -4.54 -10.70 -7.42
CA GLU A 288 -3.48 -11.12 -8.35
C GLU A 288 -4.09 -11.57 -9.69
N ASP A 289 -5.16 -12.36 -9.66
CA ASP A 289 -5.88 -12.74 -10.87
C ASP A 289 -6.44 -11.50 -11.59
N ALA A 290 -7.02 -10.56 -10.83
CA ALA A 290 -7.52 -9.29 -11.37
C ALA A 290 -6.39 -8.46 -12.01
N PHE A 291 -5.23 -8.38 -11.37
CA PHE A 291 -4.08 -7.68 -11.92
C PHE A 291 -3.64 -8.28 -13.26
N ILE A 292 -3.49 -9.60 -13.34
CA ILE A 292 -3.07 -10.29 -14.56
C ILE A 292 -4.06 -10.04 -15.70
N GLU A 293 -5.35 -10.19 -15.45
CA GLU A 293 -6.40 -10.04 -16.47
C GLU A 293 -6.54 -8.60 -16.96
N LEU A 294 -6.53 -7.62 -16.03
CA LEU A 294 -6.72 -6.21 -16.37
C LEU A 294 -5.49 -5.55 -16.99
N THR A 295 -4.29 -6.07 -16.71
CA THR A 295 -3.03 -5.46 -17.21
C THR A 295 -2.36 -6.25 -18.31
N GLY A 296 -2.66 -7.54 -18.45
CA GLY A 296 -1.96 -8.47 -19.35
C GLY A 296 -0.53 -8.83 -18.88
N LEU A 297 -0.13 -8.39 -17.68
CA LEU A 297 1.20 -8.63 -17.12
C LEU A 297 1.17 -9.86 -16.20
N SER A 298 2.26 -10.66 -16.19
CA SER A 298 2.36 -11.75 -15.21
C SER A 298 2.58 -11.22 -13.78
N ALA A 299 2.16 -11.97 -12.78
CA ALA A 299 2.39 -11.63 -11.37
C ALA A 299 3.90 -11.52 -11.01
N GLU A 300 4.77 -12.18 -11.79
CA GLU A 300 6.22 -12.09 -11.62
C GLU A 300 6.75 -10.67 -11.85
N VAL A 301 6.12 -9.90 -12.76
CA VAL A 301 6.46 -8.50 -13.00
C VAL A 301 6.26 -7.64 -11.75
N MET A 302 5.26 -7.95 -10.93
CA MET A 302 5.04 -7.26 -9.64
C MET A 302 6.16 -7.57 -8.65
N ARG A 303 6.70 -8.79 -8.66
CA ARG A 303 7.72 -9.28 -7.72
C ARG A 303 9.14 -8.99 -8.17
N ALA A 304 9.34 -8.60 -9.43
CA ALA A 304 10.67 -8.30 -9.96
C ALA A 304 11.28 -7.13 -9.16
N GLU A 305 12.27 -7.44 -8.32
CA GLU A 305 13.09 -6.43 -7.67
C GLU A 305 13.80 -5.59 -8.75
N LYS A 306 14.08 -4.31 -8.43
CA LYS A 306 14.94 -3.47 -9.28
C LYS A 306 16.25 -4.21 -9.49
N GLY A 307 16.33 -4.98 -10.56
CA GLY A 307 17.59 -5.52 -11.06
C GLY A 307 18.53 -4.35 -11.26
N GLY A 308 19.67 -4.38 -10.57
CA GLY A 308 20.65 -3.33 -10.61
C GLY A 308 21.00 -2.96 -12.06
N ARG A 309 20.91 -1.67 -12.34
CA ARG A 309 21.68 -1.00 -13.38
C ARG A 309 22.69 -0.11 -12.72
#